data_4d45a56ffa03231d479bbccb95b94e20
#
_entry.id   4d45a56ffa03231d479bbccb95b94e20
#
_cell.length_a   1.000
_cell.length_b   1.000
_cell.length_c   1.000
_cell.angle_alpha   90.00
_cell.angle_beta   90.00
_cell.angle_gamma   90.00
#
_symmetry.space_group_name_H-M   'P 1'
#
loop_
_entity.id
_entity.type
_entity.pdbx_description
1 polymer ?
#
loop_
_entity_poly.entity_id
_entity_poly.type
_entity_poly.pdbx_seq_one_letter_code
_entity_poly.pdbx_strand_id
1 'polypeptide(L)'
;EAALMHLDRSRRRLVVAAASVVAAGCALKSPPTVSELQADALRNASIPPAWRTPGGVAGTVADSWLATFGSPTLSALVTEALIYNADLRVASARVEQAEAYLRVANASLLSAVNLAGTWSGSASGGGLNGIFLNASLELDIWGRVRYGSVASGRQAESVLADYAYARQSLAAMIAKSWFLAIEAGLQREIALESLRASEALQKVSEDRFRIGNGNEQSVAVARHVERGLGFGP
;
A
#
# COMPACT_ATOMS: atom_id res chain seq x y z
N GLU A 1 38.02 58.76 25.34
CA GLU A 1 37.25 58.38 24.09
C GLU A 1 37.66 57.02 23.51
N ALA A 2 38.95 56.64 23.54
CA ALA A 2 39.43 55.34 23.01
C ALA A 2 38.90 54.14 23.80
N ALA A 3 38.65 54.22 25.11
CA ALA A 3 38.17 53.13 25.94
C ALA A 3 36.68 52.81 25.69
N LEU A 4 35.85 53.81 25.36
CA LEU A 4 34.45 53.65 25.02
C LEU A 4 34.24 53.00 23.62
N MET A 5 35.13 53.29 22.68
CA MET A 5 35.11 52.66 21.34
C MET A 5 35.52 51.20 21.36
N HIS A 6 36.37 50.76 22.31
CA HIS A 6 36.75 49.34 22.48
C HIS A 6 35.62 48.51 23.13
N LEU A 7 34.87 49.09 24.05
CA LEU A 7 33.73 48.41 24.69
C LEU A 7 32.57 48.17 23.71
N ASP A 8 32.34 49.03 22.74
CA ASP A 8 31.31 48.85 21.73
C ASP A 8 31.67 47.73 20.73
N ARG A 9 32.93 47.61 20.35
CA ARG A 9 33.41 46.52 19.48
C ARG A 9 33.33 45.14 20.15
N SER A 10 33.62 45.04 21.42
CA SER A 10 33.54 43.77 22.16
C SER A 10 32.09 43.34 22.38
N ARG A 11 31.19 44.27 22.68
CA ARG A 11 29.74 43.99 22.77
C ARG A 11 29.14 43.54 21.43
N ARG A 12 29.49 44.19 20.33
CA ARG A 12 29.10 43.79 18.99
C ARG A 12 29.58 42.38 18.64
N ARG A 13 30.84 42.05 18.97
CA ARG A 13 31.37 40.70 18.76
C ARG A 13 30.66 39.65 19.60
N LEU A 14 30.30 39.93 20.84
CA LEU A 14 29.53 39.04 21.70
C LEU A 14 28.10 38.83 21.19
N VAL A 15 27.42 39.88 20.72
CA VAL A 15 26.09 39.79 20.15
C VAL A 15 26.11 38.99 18.86
N VAL A 16 27.09 39.21 17.98
CA VAL A 16 27.27 38.45 16.74
C VAL A 16 27.58 36.98 17.03
N ALA A 17 28.43 36.68 17.99
CA ALA A 17 28.76 35.32 18.42
C ALA A 17 27.56 34.63 19.04
N ALA A 18 26.77 35.30 19.88
CA ALA A 18 25.53 34.73 20.45
C ALA A 18 24.46 34.49 19.38
N ALA A 19 24.29 35.40 18.43
CA ALA A 19 23.37 35.21 17.30
C ALA A 19 23.79 34.04 16.40
N SER A 20 25.10 33.85 16.19
CA SER A 20 25.65 32.72 15.40
C SER A 20 25.41 31.36 16.09
N VAL A 21 25.51 31.28 17.41
CA VAL A 21 25.24 30.05 18.18
C VAL A 21 23.76 29.69 18.14
N VAL A 22 22.86 30.68 18.26
CA VAL A 22 21.42 30.46 18.18
C VAL A 22 20.99 29.99 16.74
N ALA A 23 21.58 30.62 15.72
CA ALA A 23 21.34 30.22 14.33
C ALA A 23 21.85 28.80 14.02
N ALA A 24 23.01 28.41 14.55
CA ALA A 24 23.58 27.09 14.38
C ALA A 24 22.77 25.98 15.07
N GLY A 25 22.13 26.27 16.21
CA GLY A 25 21.32 25.30 16.93
C GLY A 25 20.10 24.80 16.16
N CYS A 26 19.48 25.65 15.34
CA CYS A 26 18.34 25.26 14.52
C CYS A 26 18.72 24.46 13.26
N ALA A 27 19.95 24.65 12.76
CA ALA A 27 20.42 23.96 11.56
C ALA A 27 20.91 22.52 11.81
N LEU A 28 21.10 22.13 13.06
CA LEU A 28 21.68 20.84 13.46
C LEU A 28 20.64 19.76 13.82
N LYS A 29 19.34 20.08 13.83
CA LYS A 29 18.31 19.07 14.12
C LYS A 29 18.20 18.09 12.95
N SER A 30 18.52 16.83 13.19
CA SER A 30 18.32 15.75 12.21
C SER A 30 16.83 15.47 11.99
N PRO A 31 16.43 15.04 10.80
CA PRO A 31 15.09 14.50 10.58
C PRO A 31 14.81 13.33 11.54
N PRO A 32 13.53 13.11 11.94
CA PRO A 32 13.19 11.98 12.78
C PRO A 32 13.56 10.66 12.09
N THR A 33 14.07 9.74 12.86
CA THR A 33 14.42 8.39 12.39
C THR A 33 13.15 7.56 12.15
N VAL A 34 13.28 6.47 11.38
CA VAL A 34 12.17 5.54 11.15
C VAL A 34 11.64 4.96 12.46
N SER A 35 12.52 4.63 13.40
CA SER A 35 12.14 4.11 14.72
C SER A 35 11.35 5.12 15.55
N GLU A 36 11.71 6.40 15.50
CA GLU A 36 10.95 7.46 16.20
C GLU A 36 9.57 7.65 15.59
N LEU A 37 9.47 7.65 14.24
CA LEU A 37 8.19 7.74 13.54
C LEU A 37 7.30 6.52 13.80
N GLN A 38 7.86 5.31 13.84
CA GLN A 38 7.13 4.10 14.18
C GLN A 38 6.65 4.11 15.63
N ALA A 39 7.50 4.54 16.58
CA ALA A 39 7.11 4.64 17.98
C ALA A 39 5.95 5.62 18.18
N ASP A 40 5.96 6.73 17.44
CA ASP A 40 4.90 7.74 17.48
C ASP A 40 3.60 7.27 16.83
N ALA A 41 3.70 6.64 15.64
CA ALA A 41 2.56 6.09 14.90
C ALA A 41 1.89 4.91 15.63
N LEU A 42 2.68 4.09 16.34
CA LEU A 42 2.21 2.89 17.04
C LEU A 42 2.02 3.11 18.54
N ARG A 43 1.98 4.34 19.01
CA ARG A 43 1.87 4.69 20.45
C ARG A 43 0.73 3.98 21.16
N ASN A 44 -0.39 3.74 20.48
CA ASN A 44 -1.59 3.10 20.99
C ASN A 44 -1.75 1.64 20.51
N ALA A 45 -0.77 1.09 19.79
CA ALA A 45 -0.81 -0.27 19.27
C ALA A 45 0.24 -1.14 19.98
N SER A 46 -0.23 -2.17 20.69
CA SER A 46 0.65 -3.20 21.23
C SER A 46 0.78 -4.34 20.24
N ILE A 47 1.94 -4.44 19.60
CA ILE A 47 2.24 -5.57 18.71
C ILE A 47 2.79 -6.70 19.58
N PRO A 48 2.09 -7.87 19.67
CA PRO A 48 2.59 -9.01 20.42
C PRO A 48 3.95 -9.46 19.85
N PRO A 49 4.92 -9.87 20.68
CA PRO A 49 6.25 -10.29 20.24
C PRO A 49 6.24 -11.64 19.49
N ALA A 50 5.15 -12.40 19.58
CA ALA A 50 4.99 -13.68 18.91
C ALA A 50 3.54 -13.92 18.49
N TRP A 51 3.36 -14.75 17.46
CA TRP A 51 2.05 -15.22 17.05
C TRP A 51 1.41 -16.07 18.13
N ARG A 52 0.09 -15.94 18.34
CA ARG A 52 -0.67 -16.78 19.30
C ARG A 52 -0.79 -18.22 18.81
N THR A 53 -0.72 -18.45 17.51
CA THR A 53 -0.79 -19.77 16.92
C THR A 53 0.53 -20.51 17.10
N PRO A 54 0.54 -21.74 17.68
CA PRO A 54 1.74 -22.53 17.81
C PRO A 54 2.37 -22.81 16.44
N GLY A 55 3.70 -22.68 16.35
CA GLY A 55 4.44 -22.92 15.09
C GLY A 55 4.50 -21.72 14.12
N GLY A 56 3.97 -20.55 14.51
CA GLY A 56 4.16 -19.32 13.75
C GLY A 56 5.63 -18.93 13.72
N VAL A 57 6.22 -18.89 12.53
CA VAL A 57 7.59 -18.42 12.31
C VAL A 57 7.55 -16.90 12.22
N ALA A 58 8.36 -16.23 13.06
CA ALA A 58 8.53 -14.79 12.95
C ALA A 58 9.31 -14.48 11.66
N GLY A 59 8.78 -13.61 10.81
CA GLY A 59 9.44 -13.20 9.57
C GLY A 59 8.49 -12.47 8.62
N THR A 60 9.05 -11.95 7.54
CA THR A 60 8.28 -11.39 6.44
C THR A 60 7.57 -12.51 5.67
N VAL A 61 6.34 -12.25 5.24
CA VAL A 61 5.62 -13.17 4.35
C VAL A 61 6.43 -13.32 3.06
N ALA A 62 6.85 -14.56 2.75
CA ALA A 62 7.56 -14.83 1.50
C ALA A 62 6.63 -14.61 0.30
N ASP A 63 7.15 -14.03 -0.78
CA ASP A 63 6.37 -13.83 -2.03
C ASP A 63 5.88 -15.16 -2.62
N SER A 64 6.48 -16.29 -2.23
CA SER A 64 6.16 -17.65 -2.68
C SER A 64 5.10 -18.38 -1.83
N TRP A 65 4.40 -17.70 -0.90
CA TRP A 65 3.42 -18.33 -0.01
C TRP A 65 2.31 -19.10 -0.76
N LEU A 66 1.96 -18.67 -1.98
CA LEU A 66 0.98 -19.36 -2.84
C LEU A 66 1.43 -20.78 -3.23
N ALA A 67 2.72 -21.03 -3.33
CA ALA A 67 3.24 -22.36 -3.64
C ALA A 67 2.91 -23.40 -2.55
N THR A 68 2.70 -22.96 -1.31
CA THR A 68 2.32 -23.84 -0.19
C THR A 68 0.97 -24.53 -0.39
N PHE A 69 0.09 -23.98 -1.24
CA PHE A 69 -1.21 -24.60 -1.59
C PHE A 69 -1.08 -25.73 -2.62
N GLY A 70 0.09 -25.95 -3.23
CA GLY A 70 0.32 -27.03 -4.18
C GLY A 70 -0.55 -27.01 -5.45
N SER A 71 -1.15 -25.85 -5.78
CA SER A 71 -2.06 -25.69 -6.94
C SER A 71 -1.39 -24.88 -8.06
N PRO A 72 -0.94 -25.53 -9.15
CA PRO A 72 -0.39 -24.82 -10.31
C PRO A 72 -1.41 -23.90 -10.97
N THR A 73 -2.67 -24.28 -11.00
CA THR A 73 -3.76 -23.50 -11.58
C THR A 73 -3.97 -22.18 -10.80
N LEU A 74 -3.99 -22.25 -9.46
CA LEU A 74 -4.09 -21.06 -8.62
C LEU A 74 -2.91 -20.12 -8.88
N SER A 75 -1.70 -20.66 -8.96
CA SER A 75 -0.49 -19.87 -9.22
C SER A 75 -0.53 -19.20 -10.59
N ALA A 76 -1.04 -19.87 -11.61
CA ALA A 76 -1.20 -19.31 -12.95
C ALA A 76 -2.22 -18.16 -12.96
N LEU A 77 -3.38 -18.33 -12.31
CA LEU A 77 -4.43 -17.31 -12.20
C LEU A 77 -3.92 -16.06 -11.48
N VAL A 78 -3.19 -16.23 -10.39
CA VAL A 78 -2.61 -15.09 -9.66
C VAL A 78 -1.56 -14.39 -10.51
N THR A 79 -0.70 -15.13 -11.21
CA THR A 79 0.30 -14.53 -12.10
C THR A 79 -0.35 -13.71 -13.21
N GLU A 80 -1.37 -14.24 -13.85
CA GLU A 80 -2.13 -13.55 -14.89
C GLU A 80 -2.77 -12.28 -14.34
N ALA A 81 -3.42 -12.35 -13.19
CA ALA A 81 -4.04 -11.19 -12.57
C ALA A 81 -3.03 -10.10 -12.18
N LEU A 82 -1.87 -10.48 -11.65
CA LEU A 82 -0.80 -9.51 -11.31
C LEU A 82 -0.27 -8.76 -12.55
N ILE A 83 -0.29 -9.41 -13.72
CA ILE A 83 0.16 -8.81 -14.99
C ILE A 83 -0.90 -7.86 -15.57
N TYR A 84 -2.16 -8.27 -15.57
CA TYR A 84 -3.22 -7.59 -16.31
C TYR A 84 -4.12 -6.69 -15.45
N ASN A 85 -3.97 -6.68 -14.13
CA ASN A 85 -4.81 -5.86 -13.26
C ASN A 85 -4.57 -4.36 -13.48
N ALA A 86 -5.61 -3.62 -13.81
CA ALA A 86 -5.55 -2.18 -14.07
C ALA A 86 -5.18 -1.36 -12.83
N ASP A 87 -5.67 -1.75 -11.65
CA ASP A 87 -5.41 -1.02 -10.40
C ASP A 87 -3.94 -1.14 -10.00
N LEU A 88 -3.30 -2.30 -10.23
CA LEU A 88 -1.87 -2.46 -10.01
C LEU A 88 -1.04 -1.62 -10.97
N ARG A 89 -1.48 -1.44 -12.21
CA ARG A 89 -0.84 -0.54 -13.17
C ARG A 89 -0.91 0.90 -12.70
N VAL A 90 -2.06 1.33 -12.17
CA VAL A 90 -2.22 2.65 -11.55
C VAL A 90 -1.31 2.79 -10.33
N ALA A 91 -1.25 1.77 -9.47
CA ALA A 91 -0.37 1.79 -8.30
C ALA A 91 1.11 1.86 -8.69
N SER A 92 1.55 1.14 -9.73
CA SER A 92 2.91 1.23 -10.29
C SER A 92 3.22 2.64 -10.82
N ALA A 93 2.30 3.26 -11.57
CA ALA A 93 2.47 4.62 -12.06
C ALA A 93 2.58 5.66 -10.93
N ARG A 94 1.91 5.42 -9.79
CA ARG A 94 2.05 6.26 -8.59
C ARG A 94 3.44 6.13 -7.96
N VAL A 95 4.06 4.96 -8.00
CA VAL A 95 5.45 4.77 -7.57
C VAL A 95 6.38 5.61 -8.45
N GLU A 96 6.27 5.51 -9.77
CA GLU A 96 7.06 6.30 -10.72
C GLU A 96 6.87 7.81 -10.51
N GLN A 97 5.64 8.24 -10.23
CA GLN A 97 5.33 9.63 -9.91
C GLN A 97 6.01 10.09 -8.61
N ALA A 98 5.94 9.27 -7.55
CA ALA A 98 6.58 9.60 -6.27
C ALA A 98 8.10 9.69 -6.39
N GLU A 99 8.72 8.79 -7.16
CA GLU A 99 10.15 8.85 -7.48
C GLU A 99 10.51 10.09 -8.30
N ALA A 100 9.65 10.52 -9.23
CA ALA A 100 9.85 11.76 -9.98
C ALA A 100 9.81 12.99 -9.05
N TYR A 101 8.87 13.03 -8.10
CA TYR A 101 8.85 14.09 -7.08
C TYR A 101 10.09 14.09 -6.20
N LEU A 102 10.59 12.91 -5.81
CA LEU A 102 11.86 12.81 -5.08
C LEU A 102 13.01 13.39 -5.90
N ARG A 103 13.09 13.10 -7.21
CA ARG A 103 14.11 13.70 -8.10
C ARG A 103 14.00 15.22 -8.13
N VAL A 104 12.78 15.78 -8.22
CA VAL A 104 12.54 17.23 -8.18
C VAL A 104 12.97 17.82 -6.84
N ALA A 105 12.63 17.18 -5.72
CA ALA A 105 13.04 17.63 -4.41
C ALA A 105 14.57 17.63 -4.24
N ASN A 106 15.25 16.60 -4.76
CA ASN A 106 16.70 16.51 -4.74
C ASN A 106 17.37 17.56 -5.65
N ALA A 107 16.74 17.89 -6.78
CA ALA A 107 17.24 18.92 -7.68
C ALA A 107 17.29 20.30 -7.00
N SER A 108 16.39 20.56 -6.04
CA SER A 108 16.40 21.81 -5.26
C SER A 108 17.63 21.97 -4.34
N LEU A 109 18.41 20.91 -4.11
CA LEU A 109 19.69 20.96 -3.40
C LEU A 109 20.84 21.44 -4.30
N LEU A 110 20.62 21.49 -5.60
CA LEU A 110 21.63 21.90 -6.58
C LEU A 110 21.45 23.35 -7.00
N SER A 111 22.51 23.95 -7.52
CA SER A 111 22.44 25.27 -8.12
C SER A 111 21.59 25.23 -9.38
N ALA A 112 20.64 26.15 -9.54
CA ALA A 112 19.89 26.31 -10.77
C ALA A 112 20.65 27.27 -11.71
N VAL A 113 20.90 26.82 -12.94
CA VAL A 113 21.48 27.64 -14.00
C VAL A 113 20.46 27.78 -15.11
N ASN A 114 20.03 28.99 -15.37
CA ASN A 114 19.00 29.29 -16.37
C ASN A 114 19.58 30.20 -17.45
N LEU A 115 19.31 29.84 -18.71
CA LEU A 115 19.55 30.68 -19.87
C LEU A 115 18.21 31.28 -20.31
N ALA A 116 18.10 32.60 -20.29
CA ALA A 116 16.90 33.31 -20.72
C ALA A 116 17.24 34.25 -21.89
N GLY A 117 16.44 34.23 -22.94
CA GLY A 117 16.49 35.20 -24.01
C GLY A 117 15.28 36.14 -23.96
N THR A 118 15.52 37.44 -24.02
CA THR A 118 14.45 38.42 -24.19
C THR A 118 14.50 38.99 -25.58
N TRP A 119 13.36 38.95 -26.28
CA TRP A 119 13.15 39.57 -27.57
C TRP A 119 12.00 40.56 -27.44
N SER A 120 12.32 41.84 -27.48
CA SER A 120 11.29 42.88 -27.41
C SER A 120 11.28 43.61 -28.78
N GLY A 121 10.23 43.38 -29.58
CA GLY A 121 9.95 44.16 -30.77
C GLY A 121 9.11 45.38 -30.38
N SER A 122 9.73 46.55 -30.20
CA SER A 122 9.03 47.82 -30.10
C SER A 122 9.20 48.59 -31.40
N ALA A 123 8.09 49.08 -31.98
CA ALA A 123 8.10 49.95 -33.16
C ALA A 123 8.80 51.29 -32.90
N SER A 124 9.11 51.64 -31.65
CA SER A 124 9.82 52.84 -31.19
C SER A 124 11.30 52.63 -30.90
N GLY A 125 11.87 51.45 -31.15
CA GLY A 125 13.32 51.22 -31.07
C GLY A 125 13.95 51.07 -29.70
N GLY A 126 13.15 50.92 -28.62
CA GLY A 126 13.63 50.91 -27.22
C GLY A 126 13.58 49.58 -26.51
N GLY A 127 13.73 48.45 -27.21
CA GLY A 127 13.70 47.13 -26.59
C GLY A 127 15.10 46.61 -26.21
N LEU A 128 15.27 46.10 -24.99
CA LEU A 128 16.45 45.34 -24.58
C LEU A 128 16.36 43.92 -25.14
N ASN A 129 17.16 43.62 -26.16
CA ASN A 129 17.31 42.26 -26.68
C ASN A 129 18.61 41.68 -26.12
N GLY A 130 18.54 40.50 -25.53
CA GLY A 130 19.72 39.89 -24.95
C GLY A 130 19.50 38.45 -24.51
N ILE A 131 20.62 37.75 -24.41
CA ILE A 131 20.72 36.44 -23.81
C ILE A 131 21.33 36.61 -22.42
N PHE A 132 20.64 36.13 -21.39
CA PHE A 132 21.07 36.25 -20.00
C PHE A 132 21.30 34.86 -19.42
N LEU A 133 22.45 34.68 -18.78
CA LEU A 133 22.75 33.54 -17.93
C LEU A 133 22.50 33.91 -16.48
N ASN A 134 21.60 33.21 -15.83
CA ASN A 134 21.30 33.40 -14.41
C ASN A 134 21.67 32.12 -13.66
N ALA A 135 22.48 32.24 -12.60
CA ALA A 135 22.77 31.16 -11.67
C ALA A 135 22.24 31.54 -10.29
N SER A 136 21.45 30.64 -9.71
CA SER A 136 20.90 30.81 -8.36
C SER A 136 21.20 29.60 -7.51
N LEU A 137 21.53 29.82 -6.23
CA LEU A 137 21.76 28.81 -5.22
C LEU A 137 21.03 29.22 -3.94
N GLU A 138 20.20 28.34 -3.42
CA GLU A 138 19.62 28.52 -2.09
C GLU A 138 20.54 27.91 -1.03
N LEU A 139 21.03 28.76 -0.14
CA LEU A 139 21.80 28.31 1.03
C LEU A 139 20.86 27.76 2.09
N ASP A 140 20.83 26.44 2.23
CA ASP A 140 19.94 25.74 3.16
C ASP A 140 20.45 25.78 4.60
N ILE A 141 20.47 26.98 5.20
CA ILE A 141 20.97 27.22 6.55
C ILE A 141 20.13 26.53 7.60
N TRP A 142 18.82 26.53 7.43
CA TRP A 142 17.84 25.93 8.37
C TRP A 142 17.38 24.53 8.01
N GLY A 143 17.89 23.93 6.96
CA GLY A 143 17.59 22.57 6.56
C GLY A 143 16.26 22.40 5.81
N ARG A 144 15.59 23.47 5.41
CA ARG A 144 14.30 23.42 4.71
C ARG A 144 14.34 22.51 3.48
N VAL A 145 15.34 22.69 2.64
CA VAL A 145 15.46 21.93 1.38
C VAL A 145 15.86 20.47 1.68
N ARG A 146 16.80 20.25 2.59
CA ARG A 146 17.20 18.90 3.03
C ARG A 146 16.05 18.12 3.64
N TYR A 147 15.27 18.73 4.52
CA TYR A 147 14.09 18.08 5.11
C TYR A 147 13.02 17.80 4.06
N GLY A 148 12.81 18.69 3.08
CA GLY A 148 11.92 18.49 1.96
C GLY A 148 12.31 17.27 1.12
N SER A 149 13.60 17.13 0.81
CA SER A 149 14.15 15.96 0.12
C SER A 149 13.92 14.66 0.90
N VAL A 150 14.25 14.65 2.20
CA VAL A 150 14.01 13.48 3.07
C VAL A 150 12.52 13.13 3.14
N ALA A 151 11.64 14.11 3.30
CA ALA A 151 10.20 13.89 3.32
C ALA A 151 9.69 13.27 2.02
N SER A 152 10.17 13.77 0.86
CA SER A 152 9.84 13.20 -0.46
C SER A 152 10.36 11.77 -0.61
N GLY A 153 11.52 11.44 -0.04
CA GLY A 153 12.07 10.09 0.01
C GLY A 153 11.16 9.14 0.80
N ARG A 154 10.73 9.56 1.99
CA ARG A 154 9.80 8.79 2.82
C ARG A 154 8.43 8.61 2.16
N GLN A 155 7.97 9.62 1.41
CA GLN A 155 6.74 9.50 0.63
C GLN A 155 6.89 8.47 -0.49
N ALA A 156 8.01 8.42 -1.19
CA ALA A 156 8.27 7.41 -2.21
C ALA A 156 8.32 6.00 -1.61
N GLU A 157 8.98 5.81 -0.47
CA GLU A 157 9.00 4.54 0.27
C GLU A 157 7.59 4.10 0.69
N SER A 158 6.74 5.02 1.16
CA SER A 158 5.36 4.74 1.53
C SER A 158 4.54 4.25 0.34
N VAL A 159 4.63 4.93 -0.82
CA VAL A 159 3.90 4.54 -2.04
C VAL A 159 4.39 3.17 -2.56
N LEU A 160 5.68 2.88 -2.43
CA LEU A 160 6.23 1.56 -2.78
C LEU A 160 5.67 0.45 -1.86
N ALA A 161 5.55 0.72 -0.57
CA ALA A 161 4.93 -0.21 0.38
C ALA A 161 3.45 -0.45 0.07
N ASP A 162 2.70 0.60 -0.29
CA ASP A 162 1.30 0.50 -0.73
C ASP A 162 1.16 -0.37 -1.98
N TYR A 163 2.07 -0.24 -2.94
CA TYR A 163 2.10 -1.09 -4.13
C TYR A 163 2.36 -2.56 -3.79
N ALA A 164 3.34 -2.84 -2.91
CA ALA A 164 3.62 -4.19 -2.44
C ALA A 164 2.42 -4.81 -1.71
N TYR A 165 1.74 -4.02 -0.86
CA TYR A 165 0.51 -4.44 -0.18
C TYR A 165 -0.63 -4.73 -1.18
N ALA A 166 -0.82 -3.90 -2.19
CA ALA A 166 -1.85 -4.09 -3.20
C ALA A 166 -1.63 -5.40 -3.99
N ARG A 167 -0.39 -5.72 -4.34
CA ARG A 167 -0.03 -6.99 -4.99
C ARG A 167 -0.39 -8.20 -4.14
N GLN A 168 -0.02 -8.19 -2.87
CA GLN A 168 -0.32 -9.29 -1.95
C GLN A 168 -1.82 -9.42 -1.67
N SER A 169 -2.52 -8.30 -1.52
CA SER A 169 -3.97 -8.29 -1.31
C SER A 169 -4.73 -8.86 -2.51
N LEU A 170 -4.31 -8.53 -3.73
CA LEU A 170 -4.90 -9.10 -4.95
C LEU A 170 -4.67 -10.61 -5.00
N ALA A 171 -3.46 -11.07 -4.74
CA ALA A 171 -3.14 -12.50 -4.71
C ALA A 171 -3.98 -13.26 -3.66
N ALA A 172 -4.13 -12.69 -2.46
CA ALA A 172 -4.95 -13.27 -1.39
C ALA A 172 -6.45 -13.30 -1.75
N MET A 173 -6.96 -12.25 -2.41
CA MET A 173 -8.34 -12.20 -2.87
C MET A 173 -8.63 -13.29 -3.91
N ILE A 174 -7.73 -13.50 -4.86
CA ILE A 174 -7.87 -14.55 -5.89
C ILE A 174 -7.82 -15.93 -5.24
N ALA A 175 -6.87 -16.16 -4.33
CA ALA A 175 -6.78 -17.41 -3.59
C ALA A 175 -8.07 -17.71 -2.82
N LYS A 176 -8.61 -16.72 -2.11
CA LYS A 176 -9.89 -16.84 -1.41
C LYS A 176 -11.03 -17.19 -2.37
N SER A 177 -11.14 -16.50 -3.50
CA SER A 177 -12.19 -16.75 -4.49
C SER A 177 -12.06 -18.13 -5.13
N TRP A 178 -10.84 -18.59 -5.36
CA TRP A 178 -10.53 -19.93 -5.84
C TRP A 178 -11.06 -21.02 -4.90
N PHE A 179 -10.76 -20.90 -3.60
CA PHE A 179 -11.25 -21.88 -2.61
C PHE A 179 -12.74 -21.81 -2.41
N LEU A 180 -13.36 -20.63 -2.49
CA LEU A 180 -14.83 -20.50 -2.46
C LEU A 180 -15.48 -21.18 -3.67
N ALA A 181 -14.87 -21.10 -4.84
CA ALA A 181 -15.37 -21.79 -6.03
C ALA A 181 -15.28 -23.32 -5.88
N ILE A 182 -14.19 -23.84 -5.34
CA ILE A 182 -14.02 -25.26 -5.02
C ILE A 182 -15.05 -25.70 -3.99
N GLU A 183 -15.21 -24.95 -2.91
CA GLU A 183 -16.20 -25.22 -1.86
C GLU A 183 -17.60 -25.32 -2.44
N ALA A 184 -18.02 -24.35 -3.26
CA ALA A 184 -19.33 -24.36 -3.90
C ALA A 184 -19.52 -25.58 -4.82
N GLY A 185 -18.47 -26.00 -5.53
CA GLY A 185 -18.46 -27.22 -6.32
C GLY A 185 -18.71 -28.48 -5.49
N LEU A 186 -17.98 -28.61 -4.38
CA LEU A 186 -18.13 -29.75 -3.46
C LEU A 186 -19.50 -29.75 -2.77
N GLN A 187 -20.00 -28.60 -2.36
CA GLN A 187 -21.34 -28.47 -1.77
C GLN A 187 -22.43 -28.92 -2.77
N ARG A 188 -22.27 -28.55 -4.06
CA ARG A 188 -23.17 -28.99 -5.10
C ARG A 188 -23.16 -30.53 -5.28
N GLU A 189 -21.98 -31.16 -5.25
CA GLU A 189 -21.86 -32.62 -5.34
C GLU A 189 -22.56 -33.30 -4.16
N ILE A 190 -22.32 -32.85 -2.93
CA ILE A 190 -22.98 -33.35 -1.72
C ILE A 190 -24.49 -33.18 -1.81
N ALA A 191 -24.99 -32.03 -2.27
CA ALA A 191 -26.43 -31.81 -2.44
C ALA A 191 -27.05 -32.74 -3.44
N LEU A 192 -26.39 -33.01 -4.58
CA LEU A 192 -26.84 -33.95 -5.58
C LEU A 192 -26.86 -35.41 -5.07
N GLU A 193 -25.88 -35.80 -4.29
CA GLU A 193 -25.83 -37.12 -3.65
C GLU A 193 -26.95 -37.26 -2.62
N SER A 194 -27.17 -36.24 -1.79
CA SER A 194 -28.26 -36.21 -0.82
C SER A 194 -29.63 -36.29 -1.50
N LEU A 195 -29.83 -35.62 -2.63
CA LEU A 195 -31.06 -35.73 -3.43
C LEU A 195 -31.29 -37.16 -3.93
N ARG A 196 -30.29 -37.79 -4.54
CA ARG A 196 -30.36 -39.17 -5.00
C ARG A 196 -30.69 -40.16 -3.87
N ALA A 197 -30.09 -39.97 -2.69
CA ALA A 197 -30.36 -40.79 -1.51
C ALA A 197 -31.82 -40.59 -1.04
N SER A 198 -32.34 -39.38 -1.06
CA SER A 198 -33.73 -39.08 -0.70
C SER A 198 -34.73 -39.64 -1.68
N GLU A 199 -34.48 -39.57 -2.99
CA GLU A 199 -35.28 -40.19 -4.04
C GLU A 199 -35.35 -41.74 -3.87
N ALA A 200 -34.20 -42.36 -3.56
CA ALA A 200 -34.12 -43.79 -3.28
C ALA A 200 -34.94 -44.18 -2.02
N LEU A 201 -34.83 -43.38 -0.94
CA LEU A 201 -35.61 -43.60 0.27
C LEU A 201 -37.10 -43.43 0.05
N GLN A 202 -37.51 -42.44 -0.73
CA GLN A 202 -38.91 -42.24 -1.11
C GLN A 202 -39.43 -43.45 -1.85
N LYS A 203 -38.73 -43.94 -2.88
CA LYS A 203 -39.09 -45.12 -3.64
C LYS A 203 -39.24 -46.34 -2.74
N VAL A 204 -38.30 -46.61 -1.84
CA VAL A 204 -38.40 -47.73 -0.86
C VAL A 204 -39.62 -47.59 0.04
N SER A 205 -39.92 -46.37 0.49
CA SER A 205 -41.07 -46.10 1.37
C SER A 205 -42.39 -46.29 0.63
N GLU A 206 -42.51 -45.89 -0.61
CA GLU A 206 -43.67 -46.10 -1.48
C GLU A 206 -43.86 -47.58 -1.82
N ASP A 207 -42.79 -48.33 -2.13
CA ASP A 207 -42.84 -49.77 -2.40
C ASP A 207 -43.29 -50.56 -1.16
N ARG A 208 -42.77 -50.24 0.03
CA ARG A 208 -43.20 -50.84 1.30
C ARG A 208 -44.69 -50.58 1.59
N PHE A 209 -45.15 -49.36 1.37
CA PHE A 209 -46.56 -49.01 1.54
C PHE A 209 -47.46 -49.80 0.59
N ARG A 210 -47.08 -49.92 -0.68
CA ARG A 210 -47.82 -50.64 -1.70
C ARG A 210 -48.01 -52.13 -1.40
N ILE A 211 -46.99 -52.78 -0.79
CA ILE A 211 -47.07 -54.20 -0.40
C ILE A 211 -47.65 -54.42 1.00
N GLY A 212 -48.16 -53.35 1.65
CA GLY A 212 -48.79 -53.45 2.98
C GLY A 212 -47.82 -53.55 4.16
N ASN A 213 -46.52 -53.31 3.93
CA ASN A 213 -45.44 -53.37 4.94
C ASN A 213 -44.88 -51.99 5.30
N GLY A 214 -45.64 -50.94 5.09
CA GLY A 214 -45.30 -49.53 5.41
C GLY A 214 -46.54 -48.73 5.81
N ASN A 215 -46.34 -47.50 6.26
CA ASN A 215 -47.42 -46.58 6.59
C ASN A 215 -47.36 -45.31 5.70
N GLU A 216 -48.50 -44.64 5.55
CA GLU A 216 -48.62 -43.41 4.77
C GLU A 216 -47.77 -42.27 5.30
N GLN A 217 -47.55 -42.19 6.62
CA GLN A 217 -46.72 -41.18 7.23
C GLN A 217 -45.26 -41.28 6.78
N SER A 218 -44.70 -42.49 6.66
CA SER A 218 -43.34 -42.71 6.16
C SER A 218 -43.16 -42.23 4.73
N VAL A 219 -44.17 -42.42 3.86
CA VAL A 219 -44.17 -41.91 2.49
C VAL A 219 -44.24 -40.38 2.47
N ALA A 220 -45.11 -39.78 3.31
CA ALA A 220 -45.26 -38.34 3.40
C ALA A 220 -43.97 -37.67 3.87
N VAL A 221 -43.28 -38.22 4.89
CA VAL A 221 -42.00 -37.74 5.38
C VAL A 221 -40.92 -37.84 4.30
N ALA A 222 -40.80 -38.97 3.59
CA ALA A 222 -39.82 -39.14 2.54
C ALA A 222 -40.00 -38.14 1.39
N ARG A 223 -41.25 -37.88 0.97
CA ARG A 223 -41.60 -36.83 -0.02
C ARG A 223 -41.29 -35.43 0.47
N HIS A 224 -41.45 -35.16 1.75
CA HIS A 224 -41.13 -33.85 2.34
C HIS A 224 -39.62 -33.59 2.32
N VAL A 225 -38.81 -34.58 2.69
CA VAL A 225 -37.34 -34.49 2.66
C VAL A 225 -36.82 -34.28 1.22
N GLU A 226 -37.35 -35.06 0.27
CA GLU A 226 -36.98 -34.88 -1.15
C GLU A 226 -37.30 -33.47 -1.66
N ARG A 227 -38.49 -32.92 -1.40
CA ARG A 227 -38.85 -31.55 -1.79
C ARG A 227 -38.01 -30.49 -1.10
N GLY A 228 -37.61 -30.73 0.15
CA GLY A 228 -36.77 -29.82 0.88
C GLY A 228 -35.31 -29.76 0.39
N LEU A 229 -34.84 -30.84 -0.28
CA LEU A 229 -33.51 -30.91 -0.90
C LEU A 229 -33.57 -30.57 -2.41
N GLY A 230 -34.72 -30.78 -3.07
CA GLY A 230 -34.95 -30.30 -4.43
C GLY A 230 -35.14 -28.80 -4.43
N PHE A 231 -34.41 -28.10 -5.29
CA PHE A 231 -34.69 -26.70 -5.61
C PHE A 231 -36.10 -26.65 -6.23
N GLY A 232 -37.09 -26.51 -5.35
CA GLY A 232 -38.46 -26.29 -5.80
C GLY A 232 -38.58 -24.98 -6.56
N PRO A 233 -39.59 -24.82 -7.44
CA PRO A 233 -39.77 -23.62 -8.23
C PRO A 233 -39.91 -22.38 -7.39
#